data_8306198e6bf37d4bf4256364e9ec8c6e
#
_entry.id   8306198e6bf37d4bf4256364e9ec8c6e
#
_cell.length_a   1.000
_cell.length_b   1.000
_cell.length_c   1.000
_cell.angle_alpha   90.00
_cell.angle_beta   90.00
_cell.angle_gamma   90.00
#
_symmetry.space_group_name_H-M   'P 1'
#
loop_
_entity.id
_entity.type
_entity.pdbx_description
1 polymer ?
#
loop_
_entity_poly.entity_id
_entity_poly.type
_entity_poly.pdbx_seq_one_letter_code
_entity_poly.pdbx_strand_id
1 'polypeptide(L)'
;MFHFSIGERVRVKSEQDITQILAMSYCRHRKPGCGPDGLSFSRTLGDRGMYQACGKTATITDIRRHIFGDKYILVLRFDDEQLDTAMQQYTFSPWMVSK
;
A
#
# COMPACT_ATOMS: atom_id res chain seq x y z
N MET A 1 0.82 18.70 2.06
CA MET A 1 2.24 18.41 1.77
C MET A 1 2.48 16.91 1.74
N PHE A 2 3.13 16.42 0.70
CA PHE A 2 3.43 14.99 0.58
C PHE A 2 4.70 14.66 1.35
N HIS A 3 4.70 13.54 2.07
CA HIS A 3 5.90 12.99 2.68
C HIS A 3 6.75 12.19 1.68
N PHE A 4 6.17 11.91 0.51
CA PHE A 4 6.79 11.09 -0.53
C PHE A 4 6.87 11.88 -1.84
N SER A 5 7.87 11.55 -2.67
CA SER A 5 8.07 12.17 -3.97
C SER A 5 8.20 11.13 -5.06
N ILE A 6 7.82 11.49 -6.30
CA ILE A 6 8.03 10.64 -7.46
C ILE A 6 9.53 10.40 -7.63
N GLY A 7 9.89 9.13 -7.86
CA GLY A 7 11.29 8.70 -7.97
C GLY A 7 11.90 8.25 -6.65
N GLU A 8 11.20 8.44 -5.54
CA GLU A 8 11.70 8.05 -4.23
C GLU A 8 11.64 6.54 -4.03
N ARG A 9 12.67 6.01 -3.37
CA ARG A 9 12.74 4.58 -3.04
C ARG A 9 12.04 4.34 -1.72
N VAL A 10 11.18 3.34 -1.70
CA VAL A 10 10.42 2.96 -0.49
C VAL A 10 10.43 1.44 -0.32
N ARG A 11 10.08 1.01 0.87
CA ARG A 11 9.89 -0.40 1.18
C ARG A 11 8.47 -0.59 1.70
N VAL A 12 7.76 -1.59 1.18
CA VAL A 12 6.46 -1.97 1.74
C VAL A 12 6.69 -2.51 3.14
N LYS A 13 5.88 -2.09 4.09
CA LYS A 13 6.01 -2.53 5.48
C LYS A 13 5.86 -4.04 5.58
N SER A 14 6.44 -4.61 6.64
CA SER A 14 6.35 -6.05 6.88
C SER A 14 4.90 -6.47 7.09
N GLU A 15 4.62 -7.75 6.84
CA GLU A 15 3.28 -8.31 7.07
C GLU A 15 2.84 -8.10 8.53
N GLN A 16 3.76 -8.22 9.47
CA GLN A 16 3.49 -7.99 10.87
C GLN A 16 3.06 -6.54 11.13
N ASP A 17 3.78 -5.58 10.56
CA ASP A 17 3.48 -4.16 10.72
C ASP A 17 2.13 -3.82 10.08
N ILE A 18 1.88 -4.31 8.87
CA ILE A 18 0.60 -4.10 8.18
C ILE A 18 -0.55 -4.68 9.03
N THR A 19 -0.41 -5.89 9.51
CA THR A 19 -1.43 -6.56 10.31
C THR A 19 -1.71 -5.77 11.59
N GLN A 20 -0.66 -5.28 12.25
CA GLN A 20 -0.79 -4.48 13.46
C GLN A 20 -1.51 -3.15 13.20
N ILE A 21 -1.15 -2.47 12.12
CA ILE A 21 -1.81 -1.21 11.74
C ILE A 21 -3.29 -1.45 11.45
N LEU A 22 -3.62 -2.50 10.71
CA LEU A 22 -5.01 -2.84 10.41
C LEU A 22 -5.80 -3.18 11.67
N ALA A 23 -5.19 -3.88 12.62
CA ALA A 23 -5.83 -4.23 13.87
C ALA A 23 -6.11 -3.01 14.76
N MET A 24 -5.24 -2.01 14.69
CA MET A 24 -5.37 -0.77 15.49
C MET A 24 -6.22 0.29 14.80
N SER A 25 -6.47 0.14 13.51
CA SER A 25 -7.20 1.15 12.75
C SER A 25 -8.70 0.98 12.95
N TYR A 26 -9.36 2.10 13.21
CA TYR A 26 -10.81 2.13 13.34
C TYR A 26 -11.42 2.59 12.03
N CYS A 27 -11.99 1.66 11.29
CA CYS A 27 -12.70 1.98 10.06
C CYS A 27 -14.17 2.29 10.38
N ARG A 28 -14.66 3.41 9.84
CA ARG A 28 -16.04 3.86 10.07
C ARG A 28 -17.09 2.81 9.73
N HIS A 29 -16.77 1.94 8.79
CA HIS A 29 -17.68 0.88 8.35
C HIS A 29 -17.32 -0.49 8.94
N ARG A 30 -16.36 -0.56 9.81
CA ARG A 30 -15.89 -1.80 10.48
C ARG A 30 -15.58 -2.93 9.50
N LYS A 31 -15.10 -2.58 8.32
CA LYS A 31 -14.70 -3.59 7.33
C LYS A 31 -13.33 -4.15 7.68
N PRO A 32 -13.17 -5.49 7.71
CA PRO A 32 -11.85 -6.09 7.89
C PRO A 32 -10.86 -5.62 6.83
N GLY A 33 -9.63 -5.36 7.22
CA GLY A 33 -8.56 -4.98 6.30
C GLY A 33 -8.54 -3.51 5.92
N CYS A 34 -9.34 -2.68 6.58
CA CYS A 34 -9.39 -1.23 6.34
C CYS A 34 -8.33 -0.52 7.17
N GLY A 35 -7.49 0.28 6.53
CA GLY A 35 -6.43 1.03 7.20
C GLY A 35 -6.86 2.42 7.70
N PRO A 36 -5.90 3.22 8.22
CA PRO A 36 -6.20 4.52 8.83
C PRO A 36 -6.87 5.53 7.90
N ASP A 37 -6.61 5.44 6.61
CA ASP A 37 -7.22 6.32 5.60
C ASP A 37 -8.46 5.74 4.94
N GLY A 38 -8.94 4.59 5.43
CA GLY A 38 -10.08 3.89 4.85
C GLY A 38 -9.74 3.01 3.65
N LEU A 39 -8.48 2.98 3.22
CA LEU A 39 -8.03 2.14 2.12
C LEU A 39 -7.56 0.80 2.68
N SER A 40 -7.94 -0.28 2.02
CA SER A 40 -7.61 -1.62 2.46
C SER A 40 -6.29 -2.11 1.88
N PHE A 41 -5.65 -3.02 2.62
CA PHE A 41 -4.52 -3.78 2.12
C PHE A 41 -5.06 -5.10 1.58
N SER A 42 -5.17 -5.20 0.27
CA SER A 42 -5.98 -6.23 -0.39
C SER A 42 -5.38 -7.63 -0.32
N ARG A 43 -6.24 -8.58 -0.07
CA ARG A 43 -5.90 -10.00 -0.10
C ARG A 43 -7.01 -10.72 -0.86
N THR A 44 -6.66 -11.42 -1.93
CA THR A 44 -7.61 -12.21 -2.69
C THR A 44 -7.66 -13.65 -2.19
N LEU A 45 -8.78 -14.30 -2.41
CA LEU A 45 -8.97 -15.68 -1.99
C LEU A 45 -7.97 -16.59 -2.73
N GLY A 46 -7.17 -17.35 -1.96
CA GLY A 46 -6.18 -18.26 -2.52
C GLY A 46 -4.88 -17.59 -2.96
N ASP A 47 -4.80 -16.27 -2.87
CA ASP A 47 -3.60 -15.51 -3.21
C ASP A 47 -3.28 -14.54 -2.07
N ARG A 48 -2.01 -14.24 -1.90
CA ARG A 48 -1.59 -13.29 -0.87
C ARG A 48 -1.92 -11.84 -1.23
N GLY A 49 -2.25 -11.57 -2.49
CA GLY A 49 -2.55 -10.20 -2.94
C GLY A 49 -1.41 -9.25 -2.65
N MET A 50 -1.70 -8.09 -2.08
CA MET A 50 -0.68 -7.10 -1.73
C MET A 50 0.33 -7.59 -0.70
N TYR A 51 0.02 -8.62 0.07
CA TYR A 51 0.95 -9.18 1.06
C TYR A 51 2.21 -9.79 0.43
N GLN A 52 2.18 -10.12 -0.85
CA GLN A 52 3.37 -10.56 -1.58
C GLN A 52 4.46 -9.50 -1.61
N ALA A 53 4.07 -8.23 -1.51
CA ALA A 53 4.98 -7.10 -1.59
C ALA A 53 5.58 -6.73 -0.24
N CYS A 54 5.13 -7.31 0.87
CA CYS A 54 5.62 -6.97 2.20
C CYS A 54 7.14 -7.15 2.31
N GLY A 55 7.83 -6.11 2.79
CA GLY A 55 9.28 -6.10 2.94
C GLY A 55 10.05 -5.86 1.64
N LYS A 56 9.37 -5.69 0.53
CA LYS A 56 10.00 -5.51 -0.78
C LYS A 56 10.21 -4.03 -1.09
N THR A 57 11.25 -3.74 -1.84
CA THR A 57 11.65 -2.39 -2.21
C THR A 57 11.04 -2.00 -3.56
N ALA A 58 10.62 -0.74 -3.67
CA ALA A 58 10.01 -0.22 -4.88
C ALA A 58 10.37 1.25 -5.06
N THR A 59 10.08 1.76 -6.25
CA THR A 59 10.23 3.18 -6.58
C THR A 59 8.84 3.76 -6.83
N ILE A 60 8.60 4.94 -6.29
CA ILE A 60 7.35 5.66 -6.55
C ILE A 60 7.40 6.22 -7.97
N THR A 61 6.49 5.79 -8.82
CA THR A 61 6.42 6.25 -10.21
C THR A 61 5.33 7.29 -10.43
N ASP A 62 4.33 7.33 -9.57
CA ASP A 62 3.27 8.33 -9.63
C ASP A 62 2.64 8.50 -8.25
N ILE A 63 2.08 9.69 -8.02
CA ILE A 63 1.30 10.01 -6.81
C ILE A 63 -0.02 10.56 -7.29
N ARG A 64 -1.12 9.88 -6.95
CA ARG A 64 -2.45 10.25 -7.40
C ARG A 64 -3.32 10.65 -6.23
N ARG A 65 -4.19 11.61 -6.47
CA ARG A 65 -5.20 11.99 -5.50
C ARG A 65 -6.35 10.99 -5.56
N HIS A 66 -6.77 10.51 -4.41
CA HIS A 66 -7.94 9.63 -4.34
C HIS A 66 -9.21 10.44 -4.65
N ILE A 67 -10.20 9.79 -5.31
CA ILE A 67 -11.46 10.44 -5.72
C ILE A 67 -12.23 11.01 -4.53
N PHE A 68 -12.05 10.44 -3.36
CA PHE A 68 -12.78 10.85 -2.15
C PHE A 68 -11.85 11.59 -1.18
N GLY A 69 -11.76 12.93 -1.31
CA GLY A 69 -11.13 13.77 -0.32
C GLY A 69 -9.63 13.99 -0.49
N ASP A 70 -8.93 14.18 0.62
CA ASP A 70 -7.53 14.59 0.65
C ASP A 70 -6.55 13.41 0.73
N LYS A 71 -7.00 12.24 0.36
CA LYS A 71 -6.19 11.04 0.42
C LYS A 71 -5.38 10.88 -0.86
N TYR A 72 -4.16 10.36 -0.70
CA TYR A 72 -3.25 10.13 -1.81
C TYR A 72 -2.94 8.66 -1.92
N ILE A 73 -2.71 8.20 -3.15
CA ILE A 73 -2.27 6.84 -3.43
C ILE A 73 -0.97 6.90 -4.20
N LEU A 74 -0.12 5.92 -3.94
CA LEU A 74 1.18 5.79 -4.55
C LEU A 74 1.14 4.67 -5.58
N VAL A 75 1.68 4.94 -6.76
CA VAL A 75 1.92 3.91 -7.76
C VAL A 75 3.37 3.48 -7.64
N LEU A 76 3.59 2.20 -7.37
CA LEU A 76 4.91 1.66 -7.11
C LEU A 76 5.38 0.77 -8.25
N ARG A 77 6.66 0.86 -8.56
CA ARG A 77 7.35 -0.07 -9.44
C ARG A 77 8.33 -0.87 -8.61
N PHE A 78 8.12 -2.17 -8.53
CA PHE A 78 8.97 -3.06 -7.74
C PHE A 78 10.22 -3.45 -8.52
N ASP A 79 11.32 -3.69 -7.79
CA ASP A 79 12.58 -4.08 -8.40
C ASP A 79 12.52 -5.47 -9.02
N ASP A 80 11.73 -6.37 -8.42
CA ASP A 80 11.48 -7.71 -8.96
C ASP A 80 10.40 -7.64 -10.03
N GLU A 81 10.73 -8.03 -11.26
CA GLU A 81 9.80 -7.93 -12.40
C GLU A 81 8.54 -8.78 -12.21
N GLN A 82 8.68 -9.97 -11.66
CA GLN A 82 7.52 -10.84 -11.44
C GLN A 82 6.58 -10.24 -10.40
N LEU A 83 7.15 -9.71 -9.34
CA LEU A 83 6.38 -9.04 -8.31
C LEU A 83 5.73 -7.76 -8.87
N ASP A 84 6.47 -6.99 -9.65
CA ASP A 84 5.93 -5.78 -10.27
C ASP A 84 4.71 -6.09 -11.14
N THR A 85 4.81 -7.11 -11.96
CA THR A 85 3.69 -7.56 -12.79
C THR A 85 2.47 -7.92 -11.94
N ALA A 86 2.68 -8.66 -10.86
CA ALA A 86 1.60 -9.06 -9.96
C ALA A 86 0.98 -7.87 -9.23
N MET A 87 1.77 -6.82 -8.96
CA MET A 87 1.33 -5.65 -8.19
C MET A 87 0.78 -4.51 -9.05
N GLN A 88 0.81 -4.61 -10.38
CA GLN A 88 0.34 -3.53 -11.27
C GLN A 88 -1.12 -3.17 -11.07
N GLN A 89 -1.92 -4.10 -10.60
CA GLN A 89 -3.35 -3.87 -10.32
C GLN A 89 -3.59 -3.13 -9.00
N TYR A 90 -2.56 -2.94 -8.19
CA TYR A 90 -2.70 -2.35 -6.86
C TYR A 90 -2.07 -0.97 -6.78
N THR A 91 -2.68 -0.11 -5.97
CA THR A 91 -2.10 1.15 -5.54
C THR A 91 -1.87 1.08 -4.03
N PHE A 92 -0.94 1.88 -3.53
CA PHE A 92 -0.52 1.81 -2.14
C PHE A 92 -0.76 3.13 -1.43
N SER A 93 -1.31 3.06 -0.24
CA SER A 93 -1.42 4.23 0.63
C SER A 93 -0.08 4.53 1.30
N PRO A 94 0.18 5.80 1.66
CA PRO A 94 1.42 6.15 2.37
C PRO A 94 1.68 5.35 3.64
N TRP A 95 0.63 4.94 4.35
CA TRP A 95 0.79 4.15 5.57
C TRP A 95 1.32 2.73 5.33
N MET A 96 1.25 2.25 4.09
CA MET A 96 1.67 0.89 3.72
C MET A 96 3.17 0.79 3.46
N VAL A 97 3.85 1.91 3.33
CA VAL A 97 5.27 1.95 2.96
C VAL A 97 6.07 2.80 3.93
N SER A 98 7.39 2.58 3.91
CA SER A 98 8.36 3.38 4.65
C SER A 98 9.55 3.71 3.76
N LYS A 99 10.22 4.80 4.09
CA LYS A 99 11.42 5.23 3.36
C LYS A 99 12.63 4.37 3.67
#